data_237ea5cdbefd1c22f3ba3d958a42c751
#
_entry.id   237ea5cdbefd1c22f3ba3d958a42c751
#
_cell.length_a   1.000
_cell.length_b   1.000
_cell.length_c   1.000
_cell.angle_alpha   90.00
_cell.angle_beta   90.00
_cell.angle_gamma   90.00
#
_symmetry.space_group_name_H-M   'P 1'
#
loop_
_entity.id
_entity.type
_entity.pdbx_description
1 polymer ?
#
loop_
_entity_poly.entity_id
_entity_poly.type
_entity_poly.pdbx_seq_one_letter_code
_entity_poly.pdbx_strand_id
1 'polypeptide(L)'
;MRGRYFYGYNIVAAGFVIQGVCIGAMFTYGVFLKEFQADLGWSRASISGASSLAFLVMGVGGILAGNLNDRIGPKLLIVVSGISMGVGYLLMSQLQALWQLYLLYGLLVGIGLSTHDVITLSTVARWFIKRRGMMSGIVKVGTGSGQLVVPLIATGIIAVFGWRSSYLIIGGLTLMILVAAAQVLRRDPMGIGLLPDGGSCDPCDAGVEERSMSLRAVAHSSQFWTICVAEFVIFFCLLTVIVHIVPHA
;
A
#
# COMPACT_ATOMS: atom_id res chain seq x y z
N MET A 1 5.27 -31.42 -22.04
CA MET A 1 4.29 -30.62 -21.28
C MET A 1 4.70 -29.15 -21.36
N ARG A 2 4.03 -28.34 -22.18
CA ARG A 2 4.31 -26.89 -22.27
C ARG A 2 3.82 -26.28 -20.97
N GLY A 3 4.71 -25.73 -20.16
CA GLY A 3 4.36 -25.02 -18.93
C GLY A 3 3.39 -23.87 -19.25
N ARG A 4 2.13 -24.10 -18.95
CA ARG A 4 1.12 -23.05 -19.07
C ARG A 4 1.50 -21.94 -18.08
N TYR A 5 1.76 -20.76 -18.59
CA TYR A 5 2.05 -19.59 -17.75
C TYR A 5 0.92 -19.39 -16.74
N PHE A 6 1.24 -19.43 -15.45
CA PHE A 6 0.25 -19.29 -14.39
C PHE A 6 -0.02 -17.81 -14.13
N TYR A 7 -1.26 -17.39 -14.30
CA TYR A 7 -1.67 -16.00 -14.15
C TYR A 7 -1.38 -15.41 -12.76
N GLY A 8 -1.27 -16.25 -11.72
CA GLY A 8 -0.89 -15.85 -10.37
C GLY A 8 0.40 -15.02 -10.30
N TYR A 9 1.36 -15.25 -11.20
CA TYR A 9 2.58 -14.43 -11.24
C TYR A 9 2.31 -12.99 -11.67
N ASN A 10 1.31 -12.75 -12.51
CA ASN A 10 0.88 -11.38 -12.85
C ASN A 10 0.27 -10.68 -11.64
N ILE A 11 -0.47 -11.41 -10.80
CA ILE A 11 -1.02 -10.88 -9.54
C ILE A 11 0.11 -10.47 -8.59
N VAL A 12 1.15 -11.30 -8.47
CA VAL A 12 2.33 -11.00 -7.64
C VAL A 12 3.07 -9.77 -8.18
N ALA A 13 3.27 -9.68 -9.50
CA ALA A 13 3.91 -8.52 -10.12
C ALA A 13 3.09 -7.24 -9.92
N ALA A 14 1.77 -7.29 -10.11
CA ALA A 14 0.88 -6.17 -9.83
C ALA A 14 0.92 -5.77 -8.35
N GLY A 15 0.90 -6.75 -7.43
CA GLY A 15 1.03 -6.49 -5.99
C GLY A 15 2.36 -5.83 -5.63
N PHE A 16 3.47 -6.30 -6.21
CA PHE A 16 4.79 -5.69 -6.05
C PHE A 16 4.80 -4.21 -6.47
N VAL A 17 4.25 -3.91 -7.64
CA VAL A 17 4.18 -2.53 -8.16
C VAL A 17 3.28 -1.66 -7.29
N ILE A 18 2.10 -2.14 -6.89
CA ILE A 18 1.18 -1.40 -6.01
C ILE A 18 1.85 -1.07 -4.68
N GLN A 19 2.49 -2.05 -4.05
CA GLN A 19 3.21 -1.86 -2.79
C GLN A 19 4.35 -0.84 -2.94
N GLY A 20 5.15 -0.97 -4.01
CA GLY A 20 6.26 -0.08 -4.29
C GLY A 20 5.83 1.36 -4.51
N VAL A 21 4.78 1.57 -5.31
CA VAL A 21 4.27 2.91 -5.62
C VAL A 21 3.61 3.55 -4.40
N CYS A 22 2.72 2.83 -3.70
CA CYS A 22 2.02 3.39 -2.54
C CYS A 22 2.98 3.80 -1.42
N ILE A 23 3.86 2.90 -1.01
CA ILE A 23 4.81 3.17 0.07
C ILE A 23 5.91 4.11 -0.39
N GLY A 24 6.41 3.96 -1.61
CA GLY A 24 7.40 4.86 -2.18
C GLY A 24 6.90 6.30 -2.19
N ALA A 25 5.69 6.54 -2.71
CA ALA A 25 5.09 7.87 -2.74
C ALA A 25 4.82 8.41 -1.30
N MET A 26 4.43 7.56 -0.36
CA MET A 26 4.28 7.96 1.05
C MET A 26 5.60 8.47 1.63
N PHE A 27 6.71 7.78 1.38
CA PHE A 27 8.02 8.16 1.91
C PHE A 27 8.61 9.42 1.25
N THR A 28 8.13 9.84 0.07
CA THR A 28 8.53 11.13 -0.52
C THR A 28 8.12 12.33 0.34
N TYR A 29 7.12 12.18 1.20
CA TYR A 29 6.66 13.25 2.09
C TYR A 29 7.79 13.85 2.93
N GLY A 30 8.72 13.03 3.40
CA GLY A 30 9.89 13.48 4.15
C GLY A 30 10.81 14.41 3.34
N VAL A 31 10.91 14.17 2.02
CA VAL A 31 11.71 15.02 1.11
C VAL A 31 11.05 16.39 0.93
N PHE A 32 9.72 16.42 0.76
CA PHE A 32 8.94 17.65 0.59
C PHE A 32 8.83 18.50 1.86
N LEU A 33 9.11 17.94 3.03
CA LEU A 33 9.01 18.67 4.29
C LEU A 33 9.88 19.92 4.32
N LYS A 34 11.10 19.85 3.77
CA LYS A 34 12.02 20.97 3.69
C LYS A 34 11.48 22.09 2.78
N GLU A 35 10.87 21.70 1.66
CA GLU A 35 10.29 22.64 0.70
C GLU A 35 9.08 23.38 1.29
N PHE A 36 8.22 22.68 2.04
CA PHE A 36 7.09 23.31 2.73
C PHE A 36 7.54 24.31 3.79
N GLN A 37 8.61 24.01 4.53
CA GLN A 37 9.16 24.93 5.51
C GLN A 37 9.74 26.19 4.83
N ALA A 38 10.44 26.01 3.71
CA ALA A 38 11.09 27.12 3.01
C ALA A 38 10.09 28.02 2.29
N ASP A 39 9.09 27.46 1.60
CA ASP A 39 8.17 28.22 0.74
C ASP A 39 6.93 28.74 1.49
N LEU A 40 6.40 27.94 2.43
CA LEU A 40 5.14 28.25 3.13
C LEU A 40 5.36 28.70 4.59
N GLY A 41 6.57 28.59 5.11
CA GLY A 41 6.93 29.05 6.47
C GLY A 41 6.28 28.22 7.60
N TRP A 42 5.76 27.01 7.32
CA TRP A 42 5.08 26.19 8.31
C TRP A 42 6.05 25.49 9.26
N SER A 43 5.62 25.32 10.51
CA SER A 43 6.42 24.59 11.49
C SER A 43 6.52 23.10 11.13
N ARG A 44 7.66 22.48 11.47
CA ARG A 44 7.87 21.04 11.27
C ARG A 44 6.79 20.19 11.95
N ALA A 45 6.37 20.61 13.16
CA ALA A 45 5.32 19.93 13.92
C ALA A 45 3.98 19.95 13.18
N SER A 46 3.59 21.12 12.61
CA SER A 46 2.34 21.25 11.86
C SER A 46 2.33 20.40 10.59
N ILE A 47 3.46 20.35 9.87
CA ILE A 47 3.60 19.50 8.67
C ILE A 47 3.52 18.01 9.07
N SER A 48 4.28 17.58 10.10
CA SER A 48 4.27 16.19 10.55
C SER A 48 2.90 15.73 11.08
N GLY A 49 2.07 16.64 11.59
CA GLY A 49 0.70 16.35 11.99
C GLY A 49 -0.17 15.81 10.86
N ALA A 50 0.02 16.28 9.62
CA ALA A 50 -0.70 15.77 8.46
C ALA A 50 -0.32 14.32 8.12
N SER A 51 0.96 13.96 8.25
CA SER A 51 1.39 12.56 8.07
C SER A 51 0.85 11.64 9.16
N SER A 52 0.79 12.12 10.42
CA SER A 52 0.17 11.37 11.51
C SER A 52 -1.30 11.10 11.26
N LEU A 53 -2.04 12.09 10.72
CA LEU A 53 -3.43 11.91 10.31
C LEU A 53 -3.54 10.88 9.18
N ALA A 54 -2.64 10.91 8.19
CA ALA A 54 -2.63 9.92 7.10
C ALA A 54 -2.43 8.50 7.63
N PHE A 55 -1.53 8.27 8.59
CA PHE A 55 -1.33 6.98 9.23
C PHE A 55 -2.57 6.51 9.99
N LEU A 56 -3.25 7.42 10.70
CA LEU A 56 -4.48 7.12 11.42
C LEU A 56 -5.60 6.71 10.46
N VAL A 57 -5.78 7.48 9.38
CA VAL A 57 -6.76 7.18 8.32
C VAL A 57 -6.42 5.86 7.62
N MET A 58 -5.15 5.61 7.33
CA MET A 58 -4.67 4.36 6.76
C MET A 58 -5.01 3.16 7.66
N GLY A 59 -4.77 3.26 8.96
CA GLY A 59 -5.06 2.18 9.92
C GLY A 59 -6.55 1.87 10.03
N VAL A 60 -7.38 2.89 10.25
CA VAL A 60 -8.85 2.74 10.34
C VAL A 60 -9.42 2.29 8.99
N GLY A 61 -8.97 2.90 7.91
CA GLY A 61 -9.40 2.56 6.54
C GLY A 61 -9.02 1.13 6.15
N GLY A 62 -7.89 0.61 6.62
CA GLY A 62 -7.45 -0.77 6.39
C GLY A 62 -8.44 -1.82 6.93
N ILE A 63 -9.03 -1.56 8.09
CA ILE A 63 -10.08 -2.43 8.68
C ILE A 63 -11.32 -2.45 7.78
N LEU A 64 -11.74 -1.28 7.30
CA LEU A 64 -12.88 -1.16 6.40
C LEU A 64 -12.58 -1.77 5.02
N ALA A 65 -11.36 -1.58 4.52
CA ALA A 65 -10.91 -2.11 3.23
C ALA A 65 -10.95 -3.65 3.20
N GLY A 66 -10.61 -4.32 4.30
CA GLY A 66 -10.71 -5.78 4.42
C GLY A 66 -12.14 -6.28 4.18
N ASN A 67 -13.11 -5.72 4.91
CA ASN A 67 -14.54 -6.07 4.75
C ASN A 67 -15.07 -5.73 3.35
N LEU A 68 -14.63 -4.60 2.81
CA LEU A 68 -15.10 -4.13 1.52
C LEU A 68 -14.50 -4.95 0.36
N ASN A 69 -13.27 -5.46 0.53
CA ASN A 69 -12.63 -6.34 -0.43
C ASN A 69 -13.41 -7.65 -0.66
N ASP A 70 -14.01 -8.17 0.41
CA ASP A 70 -14.82 -9.38 0.32
C ASP A 70 -16.14 -9.16 -0.43
N ARG A 71 -16.66 -7.94 -0.46
CA ARG A 71 -17.91 -7.59 -1.13
C ARG A 71 -17.70 -7.11 -2.58
N ILE A 72 -16.77 -6.18 -2.78
CA ILE A 72 -16.62 -5.43 -4.04
C ILE A 72 -15.47 -6.00 -4.88
N GLY A 73 -14.49 -6.63 -4.24
CA GLY A 73 -13.32 -7.21 -4.90
C GLY A 73 -12.12 -6.25 -4.99
N PRO A 74 -10.92 -6.80 -5.27
CA PRO A 74 -9.65 -6.08 -5.17
C PRO A 74 -9.49 -4.99 -6.24
N LYS A 75 -9.97 -5.25 -7.47
CA LYS A 75 -9.78 -4.36 -8.61
C LYS A 75 -10.37 -2.97 -8.35
N LEU A 76 -11.64 -2.90 -7.97
CA LEU A 76 -12.33 -1.61 -7.78
C LEU A 76 -11.73 -0.84 -6.61
N LEU A 77 -11.39 -1.53 -5.53
CA LEU A 77 -10.80 -0.88 -4.36
C LEU A 77 -9.44 -0.26 -4.65
N ILE A 78 -8.55 -0.95 -5.39
CA ILE A 78 -7.26 -0.38 -5.79
C ILE A 78 -7.45 0.77 -6.80
N VAL A 79 -8.44 0.72 -7.69
CA VAL A 79 -8.76 1.85 -8.56
C VAL A 79 -9.19 3.07 -7.75
N VAL A 80 -10.12 2.91 -6.82
CA VAL A 80 -10.61 4.00 -5.95
C VAL A 80 -9.46 4.58 -5.12
N SER A 81 -8.63 3.71 -4.55
CA SER A 81 -7.43 4.13 -3.80
C SER A 81 -6.43 4.87 -4.66
N GLY A 82 -6.17 4.37 -5.87
CA GLY A 82 -5.27 5.02 -6.83
C GLY A 82 -5.78 6.40 -7.25
N ILE A 83 -7.08 6.54 -7.46
CA ILE A 83 -7.71 7.84 -7.76
C ILE A 83 -7.60 8.77 -6.54
N SER A 84 -7.96 8.30 -5.34
CA SER A 84 -7.88 9.10 -4.12
C SER A 84 -6.45 9.61 -3.87
N MET A 85 -5.47 8.71 -3.93
CA MET A 85 -4.06 9.04 -3.72
C MET A 85 -3.51 9.94 -4.82
N GLY A 86 -3.77 9.61 -6.08
CA GLY A 86 -3.29 10.39 -7.22
C GLY A 86 -3.87 11.79 -7.25
N VAL A 87 -5.19 11.94 -7.05
CA VAL A 87 -5.85 13.25 -6.95
C VAL A 87 -5.34 14.03 -5.75
N GLY A 88 -5.14 13.36 -4.59
CA GLY A 88 -4.54 13.99 -3.41
C GLY A 88 -3.18 14.64 -3.75
N TYR A 89 -2.27 13.88 -4.38
CA TYR A 89 -0.97 14.41 -4.79
C TYR A 89 -1.07 15.51 -5.86
N LEU A 90 -1.93 15.35 -6.87
CA LEU A 90 -2.12 16.37 -7.90
C LEU A 90 -2.58 17.71 -7.29
N LEU A 91 -3.53 17.66 -6.37
CA LEU A 91 -4.04 18.86 -5.68
C LEU A 91 -3.01 19.46 -4.73
N MET A 92 -2.09 18.68 -4.17
CA MET A 92 -0.99 19.20 -3.34
C MET A 92 -0.06 20.15 -4.10
N SER A 93 -0.03 20.11 -5.42
CA SER A 93 0.73 21.09 -6.22
C SER A 93 0.23 22.53 -6.03
N GLN A 94 -1.04 22.70 -5.64
CA GLN A 94 -1.70 24.00 -5.43
C GLN A 94 -1.81 24.39 -3.95
N LEU A 95 -0.97 23.81 -3.10
CA LEU A 95 -1.01 24.02 -1.65
C LEU A 95 -0.72 25.47 -1.29
N GLN A 96 -1.61 26.09 -0.50
CA GLN A 96 -1.49 27.47 -0.02
C GLN A 96 -1.74 27.58 1.48
N ALA A 97 -2.55 26.69 2.06
CA ALA A 97 -2.95 26.73 3.45
C ALA A 97 -2.75 25.40 4.16
N LEU A 98 -2.43 25.45 5.45
CA LEU A 98 -2.12 24.26 6.24
C LEU A 98 -3.29 23.26 6.31
N TRP A 99 -4.54 23.74 6.38
CA TRP A 99 -5.72 22.87 6.41
C TRP A 99 -5.86 22.03 5.13
N GLN A 100 -5.41 22.57 3.97
CA GLN A 100 -5.40 21.83 2.71
C GLN A 100 -4.45 20.63 2.80
N LEU A 101 -3.29 20.79 3.44
CA LEU A 101 -2.34 19.69 3.65
C LEU A 101 -2.98 18.54 4.45
N TYR A 102 -3.72 18.86 5.52
CA TYR A 102 -4.43 17.86 6.31
C TYR A 102 -5.53 17.16 5.52
N LEU A 103 -6.28 17.91 4.69
CA LEU A 103 -7.33 17.34 3.85
C LEU A 103 -6.73 16.47 2.73
N LEU A 104 -5.74 17.01 1.99
CA LEU A 104 -5.22 16.36 0.80
C LEU A 104 -4.30 15.19 1.15
N TYR A 105 -3.31 15.42 2.01
CA TYR A 105 -2.38 14.37 2.41
C TYR A 105 -2.97 13.52 3.54
N GLY A 106 -3.45 14.14 4.61
CA GLY A 106 -3.98 13.42 5.77
C GLY A 106 -5.16 12.53 5.40
N LEU A 107 -6.15 13.06 4.70
CA LEU A 107 -7.38 12.33 4.40
C LEU A 107 -7.34 11.61 3.04
N LEU A 108 -7.16 12.33 1.91
CA LEU A 108 -7.23 11.71 0.58
C LEU A 108 -6.11 10.69 0.35
N VAL A 109 -4.85 11.08 0.62
CA VAL A 109 -3.73 10.15 0.47
C VAL A 109 -3.82 9.04 1.53
N GLY A 110 -4.22 9.34 2.77
CA GLY A 110 -4.48 8.35 3.81
C GLY A 110 -5.50 7.28 3.41
N ILE A 111 -6.62 7.67 2.79
CA ILE A 111 -7.60 6.73 2.21
C ILE A 111 -6.97 5.90 1.11
N GLY A 112 -6.21 6.52 0.21
CA GLY A 112 -5.50 5.81 -0.85
C GLY A 112 -4.51 4.77 -0.32
N LEU A 113 -3.84 5.06 0.79
CA LEU A 113 -2.91 4.15 1.44
C LEU A 113 -3.59 3.01 2.21
N SER A 114 -4.85 3.13 2.61
CA SER A 114 -5.52 2.16 3.48
C SER A 114 -5.70 0.77 2.87
N THR A 115 -5.66 0.66 1.56
CA THR A 115 -6.05 -0.57 0.83
C THR A 115 -4.87 -1.40 0.36
N HIS A 116 -3.71 -0.77 0.11
CA HIS A 116 -2.59 -1.39 -0.61
C HIS A 116 -2.13 -2.71 0.01
N ASP A 117 -1.96 -2.75 1.32
CA ASP A 117 -1.40 -3.91 2.02
C ASP A 117 -2.44 -5.03 2.18
N VAL A 118 -3.60 -4.69 2.70
CA VAL A 118 -4.68 -5.64 2.96
C VAL A 118 -5.12 -6.33 1.67
N ILE A 119 -5.31 -5.56 0.59
CA ILE A 119 -5.84 -6.10 -0.68
C ILE A 119 -4.80 -6.90 -1.43
N THR A 120 -3.56 -6.43 -1.52
CA THR A 120 -2.52 -7.16 -2.28
C THR A 120 -2.20 -8.48 -1.62
N LEU A 121 -1.98 -8.51 -0.30
CA LEU A 121 -1.63 -9.73 0.42
C LEU A 121 -2.80 -10.73 0.48
N SER A 122 -4.03 -10.26 0.72
CA SER A 122 -5.20 -11.15 0.71
C SER A 122 -5.46 -11.75 -0.68
N THR A 123 -5.24 -10.99 -1.75
CA THR A 123 -5.36 -11.50 -3.12
C THR A 123 -4.29 -12.55 -3.41
N VAL A 124 -3.03 -12.29 -3.10
CA VAL A 124 -1.93 -13.26 -3.27
C VAL A 124 -2.22 -14.54 -2.46
N ALA A 125 -2.75 -14.39 -1.24
CA ALA A 125 -3.09 -15.53 -0.39
C ALA A 125 -4.16 -16.44 -0.99
N ARG A 126 -5.10 -15.92 -1.80
CA ARG A 126 -6.12 -16.70 -2.52
C ARG A 126 -5.56 -17.40 -3.77
N TRP A 127 -4.54 -16.81 -4.39
CA TRP A 127 -3.92 -17.37 -5.59
C TRP A 127 -2.86 -18.43 -5.29
N PHE A 128 -2.23 -18.38 -4.11
CA PHE A 128 -1.16 -19.29 -3.71
C PHE A 128 -1.43 -19.89 -2.34
N ILE A 129 -1.50 -21.22 -2.26
CA ILE A 129 -1.66 -21.98 -1.02
C ILE A 129 -0.30 -22.53 -0.58
N LYS A 130 0.36 -23.33 -1.42
CA LYS A 130 1.65 -23.98 -1.10
C LYS A 130 2.82 -22.99 -1.04
N ARG A 131 2.80 -21.95 -1.88
CA ARG A 131 3.88 -20.95 -1.99
C ARG A 131 3.47 -19.58 -1.44
N ARG A 132 2.44 -19.51 -0.62
CA ARG A 132 1.88 -18.26 -0.10
C ARG A 132 2.91 -17.36 0.55
N GLY A 133 3.76 -17.90 1.45
CA GLY A 133 4.79 -17.10 2.14
C GLY A 133 5.82 -16.49 1.18
N MET A 134 6.33 -17.28 0.22
CA MET A 134 7.29 -16.80 -0.75
C MET A 134 6.70 -15.71 -1.66
N MET A 135 5.49 -15.91 -2.17
CA MET A 135 4.84 -14.94 -3.05
C MET A 135 4.47 -13.65 -2.32
N SER A 136 3.97 -13.74 -1.08
CA SER A 136 3.76 -12.58 -0.22
C SER A 136 5.07 -11.85 0.10
N GLY A 137 6.16 -12.59 0.32
CA GLY A 137 7.50 -12.01 0.50
C GLY A 137 7.96 -11.21 -0.71
N ILE A 138 7.77 -11.73 -1.93
CA ILE A 138 8.11 -11.00 -3.17
C ILE A 138 7.31 -9.69 -3.28
N VAL A 139 6.01 -9.72 -2.97
CA VAL A 139 5.18 -8.51 -2.95
C VAL A 139 5.71 -7.49 -1.92
N LYS A 140 6.13 -7.95 -0.73
CA LYS A 140 6.71 -7.08 0.31
C LYS A 140 8.09 -6.51 -0.07
N VAL A 141 8.88 -7.18 -0.92
CA VAL A 141 10.09 -6.58 -1.49
C VAL A 141 9.75 -5.33 -2.30
N GLY A 142 8.56 -5.28 -2.93
CA GLY A 142 8.03 -4.07 -3.56
C GLY A 142 7.98 -2.87 -2.60
N THR A 143 7.53 -3.08 -1.36
CA THR A 143 7.52 -2.04 -0.30
C THR A 143 8.92 -1.46 -0.09
N GLY A 144 9.93 -2.31 0.18
CA GLY A 144 11.30 -1.86 0.44
C GLY A 144 11.94 -1.17 -0.77
N SER A 145 11.74 -1.72 -1.97
CA SER A 145 12.25 -1.11 -3.20
C SER A 145 11.62 0.25 -3.48
N GLY A 146 10.31 0.38 -3.30
CA GLY A 146 9.59 1.64 -3.45
C GLY A 146 10.05 2.71 -2.46
N GLN A 147 10.22 2.30 -1.18
CA GLN A 147 10.71 3.17 -0.12
C GLN A 147 12.11 3.75 -0.40
N LEU A 148 12.95 3.00 -1.09
CA LEU A 148 14.29 3.45 -1.49
C LEU A 148 14.27 4.28 -2.77
N VAL A 149 13.65 3.75 -3.82
CA VAL A 149 13.76 4.30 -5.19
C VAL A 149 12.93 5.56 -5.39
N VAL A 150 11.68 5.57 -4.91
CA VAL A 150 10.75 6.67 -5.22
C VAL A 150 11.18 8.00 -4.57
N PRO A 151 11.64 8.07 -3.31
CA PRO A 151 12.16 9.31 -2.74
C PRO A 151 13.42 9.84 -3.44
N LEU A 152 14.29 8.95 -3.94
CA LEU A 152 15.47 9.36 -4.72
C LEU A 152 15.04 10.01 -6.04
N ILE A 153 14.10 9.40 -6.74
CA ILE A 153 13.53 9.98 -7.97
C ILE A 153 12.85 11.33 -7.66
N ALA A 154 12.07 11.39 -6.58
CA ALA A 154 11.39 12.61 -6.16
C ALA A 154 12.37 13.75 -5.88
N THR A 155 13.50 13.47 -5.20
CA THR A 155 14.56 14.44 -4.93
C THR A 155 15.13 15.01 -6.23
N GLY A 156 15.40 14.13 -7.21
CA GLY A 156 15.89 14.56 -8.53
C GLY A 156 14.87 15.43 -9.29
N ILE A 157 13.58 15.07 -9.24
CA ILE A 157 12.53 15.84 -9.90
C ILE A 157 12.35 17.21 -9.22
N ILE A 158 12.40 17.27 -7.89
CA ILE A 158 12.30 18.53 -7.12
C ILE A 158 13.44 19.47 -7.47
N ALA A 159 14.66 18.97 -7.59
CA ALA A 159 15.83 19.77 -7.91
C ALA A 159 15.74 20.45 -9.30
N VAL A 160 15.04 19.84 -10.26
CA VAL A 160 14.92 20.35 -11.63
C VAL A 160 13.65 21.18 -11.84
N PHE A 161 12.52 20.71 -11.32
CA PHE A 161 11.18 21.27 -11.63
C PHE A 161 10.52 21.99 -10.45
N GLY A 162 11.15 21.96 -9.27
CA GLY A 162 10.55 22.45 -8.04
C GLY A 162 9.47 21.51 -7.47
N TRP A 163 9.07 21.73 -6.23
CA TRP A 163 8.21 20.84 -5.49
C TRP A 163 6.76 20.76 -6.02
N ARG A 164 6.21 21.88 -6.52
CA ARG A 164 4.83 21.92 -7.06
C ARG A 164 4.68 21.04 -8.30
N SER A 165 5.59 21.19 -9.26
CA SER A 165 5.62 20.36 -10.47
C SER A 165 5.92 18.89 -10.17
N SER A 166 6.74 18.66 -9.14
CA SER A 166 7.04 17.28 -8.68
C SER A 166 5.80 16.56 -8.17
N TYR A 167 4.92 17.25 -7.45
CA TYR A 167 3.63 16.68 -7.04
C TYR A 167 2.71 16.36 -8.21
N LEU A 168 2.71 17.16 -9.28
CA LEU A 168 1.96 16.85 -10.50
C LEU A 168 2.49 15.58 -11.18
N ILE A 169 3.80 15.46 -11.30
CA ILE A 169 4.44 14.30 -11.92
C ILE A 169 4.22 13.03 -11.09
N ILE A 170 4.51 13.09 -9.78
CA ILE A 170 4.36 11.95 -8.87
C ILE A 170 2.89 11.55 -8.75
N GLY A 171 1.98 12.52 -8.64
CA GLY A 171 0.54 12.26 -8.55
C GLY A 171 0.00 11.62 -9.83
N GLY A 172 0.38 12.14 -10.99
CA GLY A 172 0.00 11.58 -12.30
C GLY A 172 0.54 10.16 -12.51
N LEU A 173 1.82 9.92 -12.20
CA LEU A 173 2.42 8.60 -12.28
C LEU A 173 1.77 7.61 -11.30
N THR A 174 1.55 8.02 -10.05
CA THR A 174 0.87 7.19 -9.04
C THR A 174 -0.52 6.79 -9.51
N LEU A 175 -1.32 7.74 -9.97
CA LEU A 175 -2.65 7.50 -10.51
C LEU A 175 -2.61 6.49 -11.66
N MET A 176 -1.77 6.75 -12.65
CA MET A 176 -1.66 5.92 -13.86
C MET A 176 -1.22 4.50 -13.54
N ILE A 177 -0.15 4.35 -12.74
CA ILE A 177 0.41 3.04 -12.41
C ILE A 177 -0.57 2.23 -11.55
N LEU A 178 -1.19 2.82 -10.53
CA LEU A 178 -2.14 2.11 -9.66
C LEU A 178 -3.39 1.68 -10.42
N VAL A 179 -3.94 2.54 -11.28
CA VAL A 179 -5.10 2.20 -12.11
C VAL A 179 -4.73 1.10 -13.12
N ALA A 180 -3.57 1.16 -13.75
CA ALA A 180 -3.09 0.12 -14.67
C ALA A 180 -2.85 -1.22 -13.94
N ALA A 181 -2.17 -1.20 -12.81
CA ALA A 181 -1.92 -2.40 -11.99
C ALA A 181 -3.23 -3.04 -11.48
N ALA A 182 -4.21 -2.22 -11.12
CA ALA A 182 -5.52 -2.69 -10.69
C ALA A 182 -6.26 -3.50 -11.77
N GLN A 183 -6.03 -3.22 -13.07
CA GLN A 183 -6.66 -3.98 -14.16
C GLN A 183 -6.19 -5.44 -14.20
N VAL A 184 -4.98 -5.69 -13.73
CA VAL A 184 -4.41 -7.04 -13.66
C VAL A 184 -4.97 -7.84 -12.48
N LEU A 185 -5.44 -7.17 -11.43
CA LEU A 185 -5.93 -7.84 -10.24
C LEU A 185 -7.23 -8.62 -10.52
N ARG A 186 -7.24 -9.87 -10.12
CA ARG A 186 -8.40 -10.76 -10.13
C ARG A 186 -8.60 -11.31 -8.73
N ARG A 187 -9.84 -11.37 -8.29
CA ARG A 187 -10.18 -11.79 -6.93
C ARG A 187 -9.73 -13.20 -6.63
N ASP A 188 -10.17 -14.15 -7.46
CA ASP A 188 -9.98 -15.57 -7.25
C ASP A 188 -9.54 -16.27 -8.54
N PRO A 189 -8.71 -17.33 -8.48
CA PRO A 189 -8.30 -18.09 -9.65
C PRO A 189 -9.48 -18.84 -10.28
N MET A 190 -10.46 -19.28 -9.48
CA MET A 190 -11.63 -20.02 -9.95
C MET A 190 -12.49 -19.20 -10.92
N GLY A 191 -12.56 -17.89 -10.76
CA GLY A 191 -13.32 -17.00 -11.65
C GLY A 191 -12.81 -16.95 -13.10
N ILE A 192 -11.62 -17.50 -13.39
CA ILE A 192 -11.03 -17.65 -14.72
C ILE A 192 -10.69 -19.11 -15.05
N GLY A 193 -11.31 -20.07 -14.32
CA GLY A 193 -11.11 -21.51 -14.56
C GLY A 193 -9.74 -22.04 -14.18
N LEU A 194 -9.01 -21.36 -13.29
CA LEU A 194 -7.73 -21.80 -12.74
C LEU A 194 -7.90 -22.26 -11.29
N LEU A 195 -7.00 -23.13 -10.87
CA LEU A 195 -6.87 -23.53 -9.47
C LEU A 195 -5.70 -22.80 -8.80
N PRO A 196 -5.74 -22.64 -7.47
CA PRO A 196 -4.61 -22.11 -6.72
C PRO A 196 -3.32 -22.88 -7.03
N ASP A 197 -2.17 -22.17 -7.02
CA ASP A 197 -0.85 -22.71 -7.37
C ASP A 197 -0.73 -23.32 -8.79
N GLY A 198 -1.74 -23.14 -9.66
CA GLY A 198 -1.77 -23.73 -11.00
C GLY A 198 -1.94 -25.26 -11.00
N GLY A 199 -2.40 -25.83 -9.90
CA GLY A 199 -2.61 -27.28 -9.76
C GLY A 199 -3.73 -27.80 -10.65
N SER A 200 -3.66 -29.09 -11.00
CA SER A 200 -4.80 -29.88 -11.46
C SER A 200 -5.61 -30.31 -10.23
N CYS A 201 -6.94 -30.37 -10.35
CA CYS A 201 -7.79 -30.93 -9.29
C CYS A 201 -7.36 -32.34 -9.00
N ASP A 202 -6.63 -32.56 -7.91
CA ASP A 202 -6.63 -33.86 -7.26
C ASP A 202 -7.87 -33.92 -6.36
N PRO A 203 -8.75 -34.90 -6.55
CA PRO A 203 -9.97 -35.04 -5.75
C PRO A 203 -9.73 -35.15 -4.24
N CYS A 204 -8.49 -35.43 -3.83
CA CYS A 204 -8.10 -35.53 -2.42
C CYS A 204 -7.82 -34.20 -1.73
N ASP A 205 -7.57 -33.10 -2.47
CA ASP A 205 -7.31 -31.78 -1.88
C ASP A 205 -8.59 -30.93 -1.71
N ALA A 206 -9.74 -31.41 -2.12
CA ALA A 206 -11.06 -30.76 -2.01
C ALA A 206 -11.59 -30.62 -0.57
N GLY A 207 -10.86 -31.11 0.43
CA GLY A 207 -11.31 -31.19 1.82
C GLY A 207 -10.79 -30.10 2.78
N VAL A 208 -9.95 -29.20 2.33
CA VAL A 208 -9.57 -28.04 3.18
C VAL A 208 -10.58 -26.91 2.95
N GLU A 209 -11.77 -27.05 3.52
CA GLU A 209 -12.64 -25.92 3.76
C GLU A 209 -11.82 -24.86 4.53
N GLU A 210 -11.51 -23.74 3.86
CA GLU A 210 -11.08 -22.55 4.59
C GLU A 210 -12.20 -22.19 5.57
N ARG A 211 -12.08 -22.64 6.81
CA ARG A 211 -12.95 -22.20 7.90
C ARG A 211 -12.78 -20.70 7.99
N SER A 212 -13.73 -19.98 7.41
CA SER A 212 -13.83 -18.53 7.59
C SER A 212 -14.12 -18.29 9.08
N MET A 213 -13.07 -17.94 9.82
CA MET A 213 -13.21 -17.59 11.23
C MET A 213 -13.92 -16.24 11.30
N SER A 214 -14.97 -16.13 12.11
CA SER A 214 -15.62 -14.86 12.35
C SER A 214 -14.65 -13.90 13.05
N LEU A 215 -14.74 -12.60 12.74
CA LEU A 215 -13.92 -11.54 13.39
C LEU A 215 -13.95 -11.66 14.92
N ARG A 216 -15.11 -12.04 15.49
CA ARG A 216 -15.28 -12.21 16.93
C ARG A 216 -14.48 -13.38 17.48
N ALA A 217 -14.40 -14.50 16.75
CA ALA A 217 -13.60 -15.66 17.14
C ALA A 217 -12.10 -15.36 17.09
N VAL A 218 -11.66 -14.62 16.06
CA VAL A 218 -10.26 -14.19 15.92
C VAL A 218 -9.87 -13.21 17.03
N ALA A 219 -10.72 -12.23 17.37
CA ALA A 219 -10.46 -11.25 18.43
C ALA A 219 -10.36 -11.88 19.83
N HIS A 220 -10.94 -13.05 20.06
CA HIS A 220 -10.80 -13.80 21.33
C HIS A 220 -9.61 -14.76 21.33
N SER A 221 -8.88 -14.89 20.22
CA SER A 221 -7.71 -15.76 20.13
C SER A 221 -6.48 -15.07 20.74
N SER A 222 -5.83 -15.76 21.68
CA SER A 222 -4.54 -15.31 22.26
C SER A 222 -3.45 -15.15 21.17
N GLN A 223 -3.46 -16.01 20.16
CA GLN A 223 -2.52 -15.97 19.05
C GLN A 223 -2.64 -14.68 18.24
N PHE A 224 -3.86 -14.18 18.03
CA PHE A 224 -4.10 -12.91 17.35
C PHE A 224 -3.44 -11.74 18.11
N TRP A 225 -3.67 -11.64 19.42
CA TRP A 225 -3.09 -10.58 20.24
C TRP A 225 -1.58 -10.67 20.34
N THR A 226 -1.02 -11.89 20.40
CA THR A 226 0.44 -12.07 20.39
C THR A 226 1.07 -11.54 19.10
N ILE A 227 0.44 -11.80 17.94
CA ILE A 227 0.90 -11.28 16.65
C ILE A 227 0.77 -9.75 16.60
N CYS A 228 -0.36 -9.20 17.07
CA CYS A 228 -0.56 -7.74 17.12
C CYS A 228 0.49 -7.04 17.98
N VAL A 229 0.81 -7.58 19.15
CA VAL A 229 1.85 -7.03 20.03
C VAL A 229 3.24 -7.15 19.39
N ALA A 230 3.55 -8.29 18.78
CA ALA A 230 4.82 -8.48 18.10
C ALA A 230 5.00 -7.47 16.95
N GLU A 231 3.99 -7.30 16.10
CA GLU A 231 4.00 -6.30 15.01
C GLU A 231 4.12 -4.88 15.55
N PHE A 232 3.40 -4.55 16.62
CA PHE A 232 3.50 -3.24 17.25
C PHE A 232 4.93 -2.96 17.74
N VAL A 233 5.57 -3.91 18.42
CA VAL A 233 6.93 -3.76 18.93
C VAL A 233 7.93 -3.62 17.77
N ILE A 234 7.80 -4.45 16.73
CA ILE A 234 8.67 -4.38 15.54
C ILE A 234 8.55 -3.01 14.88
N PHE A 235 7.32 -2.54 14.64
CA PHE A 235 7.08 -1.25 14.00
C PHE A 235 7.57 -0.07 14.86
N PHE A 236 7.36 -0.14 16.17
CA PHE A 236 7.84 0.85 17.13
C PHE A 236 9.38 0.95 17.10
N CYS A 237 10.08 -0.18 17.18
CA CYS A 237 11.54 -0.23 17.12
C CYS A 237 12.05 0.31 15.76
N LEU A 238 11.43 -0.11 14.65
CA LEU A 238 11.81 0.31 13.31
C LEU A 238 11.66 1.82 13.13
N LEU A 239 10.53 2.39 13.53
CA LEU A 239 10.30 3.83 13.44
C LEU A 239 11.24 4.61 14.36
N THR A 240 11.52 4.11 15.56
CA THR A 240 12.47 4.73 16.49
C THR A 240 13.86 4.81 15.86
N VAL A 241 14.35 3.71 15.27
CA VAL A 241 15.63 3.69 14.57
C VAL A 241 15.66 4.67 13.40
N ILE A 242 14.63 4.66 12.54
CA ILE A 242 14.56 5.56 11.37
C ILE A 242 14.57 7.03 11.79
N VAL A 243 13.83 7.39 12.85
CA VAL A 243 13.76 8.78 13.32
C VAL A 243 15.06 9.25 13.96
N HIS A 244 15.77 8.37 14.68
CA HIS A 244 16.97 8.74 15.42
C HIS A 244 18.28 8.54 14.64
N ILE A 245 18.31 7.73 13.58
CA ILE A 245 19.53 7.50 12.79
C ILE A 245 19.96 8.75 12.01
N VAL A 246 18.99 9.54 11.52
CA VAL A 246 19.25 10.74 10.70
C VAL A 246 19.97 11.88 11.47
N PRO A 247 19.68 12.16 12.75
CA PRO A 247 20.41 13.18 13.51
C PRO A 247 21.85 12.78 13.88
N HIS A 248 22.21 11.50 13.75
CA HIS A 248 23.52 10.96 14.14
C HIS A 248 24.41 10.59 12.94
N ALA A 249 23.92 10.74 11.71
CA ALA A 249 24.65 10.57 10.46
C ALA A 249 25.05 11.92 9.85
#